data_256ce9ba19af01ba411db0a22116a562
#
_entry.id   256ce9ba19af01ba411db0a22116a562
#
_cell.length_a   1.000
_cell.length_b   1.000
_cell.length_c   1.000
_cell.angle_alpha   90.00
_cell.angle_beta   90.00
_cell.angle_gamma   90.00
#
_symmetry.space_group_name_H-M   'P 1'
#
loop_
_entity.id
_entity.type
_entity.pdbx_description
1 polymer ?
#
loop_
_entity_poly.entity_id
_entity_poly.type
_entity_poly.pdbx_seq_one_letter_code
_entity_poly.pdbx_strand_id
1 'polypeptide(L)'
;MARLKISGFLLGILLLTIYTQAQTFTDIRAGLTGVAESSSGWMDTDRDGDPDIIVAGEFFPGNQSSVATRTYMNQRNDRFDLSKKGIPDFFRGDFSIGDADLDGIDDLAIVGETANGNRLGTIYKGLANGSFTRTKVVFTPVRDGSIDFGDMDGDGDLDVILCGESESGVITQVYRNDRNLNFVLIDFNLPGIRRGVARWNDYNLDGLPDVFITGISKNSDNITQLFQNKGNGFSKNHSPFTGLKNSNLAFGDMDNDGDDDVIVLGETSNGRPMTHLYKNNRNGFSAVSASFTAVTDGFADWGDMDLDGDLDLLLSGMSDSGPVSKIYSNERNYRFRDIKAGIIPLYNSSGEWGDYDLDGDLDVVIAGLSAGQDLIARVYNNGVISNKGPAKTKVQVSNWETITPIPSRQEPIYYYVYSSSYSDVYKTGTKAYYLFISPVKKFPKDYILEEKFQSLLIQTFPTWPRIDQGNIVQNGFVTKAEADKSRARMIHEYQTKGFKLVEINW
;
A
#
# COMPACT_ATOMS: atom_id res chain seq x y z
N MET A 1 63.01 1.72 51.42
CA MET A 1 61.58 2.21 51.45
C MET A 1 61.20 2.73 50.09
N ALA A 2 60.51 1.91 49.29
CA ALA A 2 60.02 2.26 47.96
C ALA A 2 58.53 2.51 48.08
N ARG A 3 58.08 3.73 47.77
CA ARG A 3 56.67 4.07 47.74
C ARG A 3 56.10 3.72 46.35
N LEU A 4 55.20 2.76 46.35
CA LEU A 4 54.39 2.41 45.18
C LEU A 4 53.28 3.46 44.98
N LYS A 5 53.27 4.15 43.83
CA LYS A 5 52.14 5.00 43.42
C LYS A 5 51.12 4.15 42.65
N ILE A 6 49.96 3.96 43.25
CA ILE A 6 48.82 3.35 42.57
C ILE A 6 48.11 4.49 41.83
N SER A 7 48.15 4.44 40.51
CA SER A 7 47.39 5.31 39.61
C SER A 7 46.00 4.68 39.38
N GLY A 8 44.97 5.29 39.97
CA GLY A 8 43.59 4.87 39.77
C GLY A 8 43.10 5.31 38.39
N PHE A 9 42.76 4.36 37.53
CA PHE A 9 42.04 4.57 36.30
C PHE A 9 40.53 4.63 36.63
N LEU A 10 39.96 5.83 36.60
CA LEU A 10 38.50 6.00 36.66
C LEU A 10 37.94 5.64 35.27
N LEU A 11 37.33 4.46 35.16
CA LEU A 11 36.55 4.04 33.99
C LEU A 11 35.19 4.76 34.05
N GLY A 12 35.09 5.89 33.37
CA GLY A 12 33.80 6.55 33.19
C GLY A 12 32.87 5.73 32.27
N ILE A 13 31.88 5.03 32.85
CA ILE A 13 30.81 4.43 32.10
C ILE A 13 29.91 5.58 31.63
N LEU A 14 30.04 5.94 30.35
CA LEU A 14 29.12 6.84 29.67
C LEU A 14 27.80 6.03 29.43
N LEU A 15 26.85 6.18 30.33
CA LEU A 15 25.46 5.73 30.07
C LEU A 15 24.91 6.63 28.99
N LEU A 16 24.95 6.16 27.73
CA LEU A 16 24.09 6.68 26.67
C LEU A 16 22.65 6.27 27.04
N THR A 17 21.94 7.18 27.68
CA THR A 17 20.46 7.09 27.69
C THR A 17 19.99 7.35 26.27
N ILE A 18 19.70 6.28 25.53
CA ILE A 18 18.92 6.35 24.31
C ILE A 18 17.52 6.76 24.80
N TYR A 19 17.17 8.03 24.64
CA TYR A 19 15.80 8.46 24.75
C TYR A 19 15.09 7.90 23.50
N THR A 20 14.47 6.74 23.64
CA THR A 20 13.42 6.37 22.71
C THR A 20 12.27 7.33 23.00
N GLN A 21 12.10 8.35 22.18
CA GLN A 21 10.91 9.17 22.23
C GLN A 21 9.74 8.24 21.89
N ALA A 22 8.73 8.21 22.76
CA ALA A 22 7.54 7.43 22.50
C ALA A 22 6.85 8.03 21.25
N GLN A 23 6.63 7.19 20.26
CA GLN A 23 5.90 7.55 19.06
C GLN A 23 4.49 7.97 19.45
N THR A 24 4.01 9.10 18.96
CA THR A 24 2.71 9.65 19.34
C THR A 24 1.87 9.90 18.09
N PHE A 25 0.72 9.26 18.05
CA PHE A 25 -0.28 9.50 17.01
C PHE A 25 -1.31 10.52 17.53
N THR A 26 -1.47 11.62 16.81
CA THR A 26 -2.35 12.73 17.22
C THR A 26 -3.52 12.88 16.27
N ASP A 27 -4.75 12.78 16.77
CA ASP A 27 -5.97 13.09 15.99
C ASP A 27 -5.95 14.56 15.53
N ILE A 28 -5.79 14.78 14.22
CA ILE A 28 -5.75 16.12 13.63
C ILE A 28 -7.13 16.77 13.54
N ARG A 29 -8.20 16.04 13.86
CA ARG A 29 -9.59 16.49 13.77
C ARG A 29 -9.99 16.97 12.37
N ALA A 30 -9.64 16.17 11.38
CA ALA A 30 -9.88 16.46 9.95
C ALA A 30 -11.34 16.71 9.58
N GLY A 31 -12.30 16.46 10.48
CA GLY A 31 -13.73 16.71 10.24
C GLY A 31 -14.38 15.72 9.27
N LEU A 32 -13.83 14.53 9.15
CA LEU A 32 -14.36 13.50 8.28
C LEU A 32 -15.74 13.00 8.75
N THR A 33 -16.61 12.66 7.81
CA THR A 33 -17.89 12.00 8.10
C THR A 33 -17.64 10.57 8.57
N GLY A 34 -18.04 10.23 9.78
CA GLY A 34 -17.94 8.88 10.30
C GLY A 34 -18.87 7.92 9.56
N VAL A 35 -18.37 6.72 9.29
CA VAL A 35 -19.06 5.65 8.56
C VAL A 35 -18.78 4.28 9.18
N ALA A 36 -19.61 3.30 8.88
CA ALA A 36 -19.42 1.90 9.21
C ALA A 36 -19.56 1.02 7.97
N GLU A 37 -19.18 -0.27 8.09
CA GLU A 37 -19.07 -1.17 6.95
C GLU A 37 -18.33 -0.47 5.80
N SER A 38 -17.19 0.11 6.18
CA SER A 38 -16.49 1.16 5.45
C SER A 38 -15.39 0.60 4.57
N SER A 39 -15.11 1.36 3.51
CA SER A 39 -13.87 1.32 2.76
C SER A 39 -13.25 2.71 2.80
N SER A 40 -11.96 2.81 3.05
CA SER A 40 -11.24 4.10 3.09
C SER A 40 -9.84 3.93 2.53
N GLY A 41 -9.32 4.99 1.93
CA GLY A 41 -7.98 4.96 1.34
C GLY A 41 -7.48 6.34 0.97
N TRP A 42 -6.20 6.39 0.64
CA TRP A 42 -5.50 7.57 0.17
C TRP A 42 -5.40 7.58 -1.35
N MET A 43 -5.54 8.74 -1.95
CA MET A 43 -5.40 8.92 -3.40
C MET A 43 -5.14 10.40 -3.71
N ASP A 44 -4.16 10.74 -4.51
CA ASP A 44 -3.98 12.09 -5.03
C ASP A 44 -5.00 12.36 -6.17
N THR A 45 -6.24 12.73 -5.78
CA THR A 45 -7.37 12.82 -6.73
C THR A 45 -7.30 14.02 -7.66
N ASP A 46 -6.60 15.11 -7.29
CA ASP A 46 -6.47 16.32 -8.13
C ASP A 46 -5.05 16.55 -8.67
N ARG A 47 -4.15 15.62 -8.35
CA ARG A 47 -2.78 15.58 -8.86
C ARG A 47 -1.95 16.79 -8.44
N ASP A 48 -2.19 17.29 -7.24
CA ASP A 48 -1.40 18.36 -6.65
C ASP A 48 -0.21 17.85 -5.80
N GLY A 49 -0.09 16.54 -5.69
CA GLY A 49 0.98 15.82 -5.00
C GLY A 49 0.70 15.57 -3.53
N ASP A 50 -0.50 15.91 -3.04
CA ASP A 50 -0.90 15.67 -1.66
C ASP A 50 -1.94 14.54 -1.61
N PRO A 51 -1.79 13.48 -0.77
CA PRO A 51 -2.79 12.44 -0.66
C PRO A 51 -4.13 12.99 -0.12
N ASP A 52 -5.20 12.78 -0.89
CA ASP A 52 -6.58 13.02 -0.50
C ASP A 52 -7.18 11.77 0.17
N ILE A 53 -8.36 11.89 0.75
CA ILE A 53 -9.03 10.77 1.40
C ILE A 53 -10.32 10.43 0.67
N ILE A 54 -10.54 9.14 0.40
CA ILE A 54 -11.83 8.58 0.03
C ILE A 54 -12.36 7.76 1.19
N VAL A 55 -13.60 8.02 1.62
CA VAL A 55 -14.29 7.24 2.64
C VAL A 55 -15.68 6.91 2.14
N ALA A 56 -16.03 5.62 2.13
CA ALA A 56 -17.35 5.10 1.76
C ALA A 56 -17.91 4.24 2.89
N GLY A 57 -19.23 4.24 3.07
CA GLY A 57 -19.87 3.41 4.08
C GLY A 57 -21.27 3.85 4.47
N GLU A 58 -21.82 3.15 5.45
CA GLU A 58 -23.11 3.48 6.06
C GLU A 58 -22.95 4.61 7.08
N PHE A 59 -23.88 5.56 7.09
CA PHE A 59 -23.93 6.61 8.09
C PHE A 59 -25.39 6.90 8.52
N PHE A 60 -25.61 7.56 9.66
CA PHE A 60 -26.93 7.76 10.24
C PHE A 60 -27.25 9.26 10.43
N PRO A 61 -27.71 9.97 9.39
CA PRO A 61 -28.16 11.34 9.55
C PRO A 61 -29.51 11.37 10.30
N GLY A 62 -29.48 11.67 11.60
CA GLY A 62 -30.71 11.84 12.39
C GLY A 62 -31.57 10.57 12.54
N ASN A 63 -30.99 9.43 12.86
CA ASN A 63 -31.65 8.13 13.08
C ASN A 63 -32.18 7.41 11.82
N GLN A 64 -31.80 7.84 10.63
CA GLN A 64 -32.11 7.10 9.39
C GLN A 64 -30.79 6.54 8.82
N SER A 65 -30.80 5.25 8.47
CA SER A 65 -29.68 4.67 7.74
C SER A 65 -29.58 5.33 6.38
N SER A 66 -28.38 5.70 6.00
CA SER A 66 -28.04 6.27 4.70
C SER A 66 -26.66 5.75 4.30
N VAL A 67 -26.24 6.07 3.09
CA VAL A 67 -24.95 5.64 2.53
C VAL A 67 -24.20 6.87 2.05
N ALA A 68 -22.92 6.93 2.26
CA ALA A 68 -22.10 8.04 1.82
C ALA A 68 -20.79 7.58 1.25
N THR A 69 -20.39 8.15 0.13
CA THR A 69 -19.01 8.20 -0.33
C THR A 69 -18.56 9.65 -0.31
N ARG A 70 -17.47 9.92 0.35
CA ARG A 70 -16.92 11.27 0.52
C ARG A 70 -15.47 11.29 0.10
N THR A 71 -15.12 12.29 -0.70
CA THR A 71 -13.74 12.62 -1.01
C THR A 71 -13.39 13.89 -0.25
N TYR A 72 -12.26 13.87 0.43
CA TYR A 72 -11.75 15.01 1.19
C TYR A 72 -10.42 15.42 0.59
N MET A 73 -10.41 16.61 0.00
CA MET A 73 -9.25 17.21 -0.61
C MET A 73 -8.29 17.69 0.45
N ASN A 74 -7.07 17.23 0.41
CA ASN A 74 -6.02 17.69 1.29
C ASN A 74 -5.66 19.15 0.95
N GLN A 75 -5.76 20.03 1.92
CA GLN A 75 -5.45 21.46 1.75
C GLN A 75 -4.16 21.83 2.48
N ARG A 76 -3.39 20.81 2.92
CA ARG A 76 -2.23 20.96 3.82
C ARG A 76 -2.58 21.52 5.19
N ASN A 77 -1.62 21.52 6.11
CA ASN A 77 -1.79 22.03 7.47
C ASN A 77 -2.99 21.43 8.20
N ASP A 78 -3.12 20.10 8.15
CA ASP A 78 -4.17 19.30 8.83
C ASP A 78 -5.60 19.62 8.38
N ARG A 79 -5.77 20.21 7.21
CA ARG A 79 -7.06 20.60 6.69
C ARG A 79 -7.49 19.76 5.50
N PHE A 80 -8.68 19.22 5.58
CA PHE A 80 -9.34 18.46 4.53
C PHE A 80 -10.69 19.10 4.17
N ASP A 81 -10.89 19.42 2.90
CA ASP A 81 -12.12 20.01 2.42
C ASP A 81 -12.99 18.97 1.70
N LEU A 82 -14.24 18.81 2.15
CA LEU A 82 -15.20 17.92 1.51
C LEU A 82 -15.44 18.30 0.05
N SER A 83 -15.30 17.34 -0.84
CA SER A 83 -15.54 17.48 -2.27
C SER A 83 -16.46 16.38 -2.80
N LYS A 84 -17.30 16.71 -3.77
CA LYS A 84 -18.11 15.71 -4.50
C LYS A 84 -17.45 15.46 -5.85
N LYS A 85 -16.88 14.29 -6.02
CA LYS A 85 -16.08 13.93 -7.20
C LYS A 85 -16.79 13.04 -8.21
N GLY A 86 -18.10 12.79 -8.07
CA GLY A 86 -18.87 11.96 -9.01
C GLY A 86 -18.83 10.46 -8.72
N ILE A 87 -18.29 10.05 -7.57
CA ILE A 87 -18.30 8.67 -7.10
C ILE A 87 -19.68 8.35 -6.51
N PRO A 88 -20.25 7.13 -6.73
CA PRO A 88 -21.53 6.76 -6.16
C PRO A 88 -21.43 6.53 -4.66
N ASP A 89 -22.50 6.77 -3.94
CA ASP A 89 -22.61 6.37 -2.53
C ASP A 89 -22.79 4.84 -2.43
N PHE A 90 -21.94 4.16 -1.67
CA PHE A 90 -21.99 2.70 -1.47
C PHE A 90 -21.49 2.28 -0.06
N PHE A 91 -21.83 1.06 0.34
CA PHE A 91 -21.38 0.41 1.57
C PHE A 91 -21.32 -1.11 1.35
N ARG A 92 -20.89 -1.89 2.33
CA ARG A 92 -20.75 -3.35 2.24
C ARG A 92 -20.02 -3.80 0.99
N GLY A 93 -18.98 -3.09 0.67
CA GLY A 93 -18.17 -3.29 -0.52
C GLY A 93 -16.80 -2.73 -0.34
N ASP A 94 -16.13 -2.54 -1.45
CA ASP A 94 -14.73 -2.16 -1.52
C ASP A 94 -14.47 -1.37 -2.78
N PHE A 95 -13.34 -0.67 -2.81
CA PHE A 95 -12.80 -0.08 -4.02
C PHE A 95 -11.29 -0.36 -4.13
N SER A 96 -10.82 -0.40 -5.36
CA SER A 96 -9.41 -0.48 -5.69
C SER A 96 -9.03 0.68 -6.61
N ILE A 97 -7.83 1.22 -6.40
CA ILE A 97 -7.30 2.39 -7.11
C ILE A 97 -6.23 1.91 -8.10
N GLY A 98 -6.25 2.44 -9.33
CA GLY A 98 -5.22 2.17 -10.33
C GLY A 98 -5.58 2.73 -11.70
N ASP A 99 -4.56 3.03 -12.51
CA ASP A 99 -4.69 3.53 -13.88
C ASP A 99 -5.07 2.38 -14.83
N ALA A 100 -6.35 2.07 -14.92
CA ALA A 100 -6.86 0.91 -15.67
C ALA A 100 -6.90 1.13 -17.19
N ASP A 101 -6.86 2.36 -17.67
CA ASP A 101 -6.80 2.65 -19.11
C ASP A 101 -5.46 3.24 -19.58
N LEU A 102 -4.48 3.33 -18.68
CA LEU A 102 -3.11 3.77 -18.93
C LEU A 102 -3.03 5.22 -19.45
N ASP A 103 -3.90 6.09 -18.97
CA ASP A 103 -3.87 7.52 -19.31
C ASP A 103 -3.07 8.38 -18.32
N GLY A 104 -2.51 7.75 -17.28
CA GLY A 104 -1.72 8.38 -16.23
C GLY A 104 -2.58 9.02 -15.13
N ILE A 105 -3.86 8.65 -15.03
CA ILE A 105 -4.78 9.10 -13.99
C ILE A 105 -5.41 7.86 -13.35
N ASP A 106 -5.36 7.78 -12.04
CA ASP A 106 -5.94 6.66 -11.33
C ASP A 106 -7.46 6.61 -11.47
N ASP A 107 -7.96 5.40 -11.71
CA ASP A 107 -9.37 5.04 -11.76
C ASP A 107 -9.80 4.35 -10.48
N LEU A 108 -11.12 4.22 -10.27
CA LEU A 108 -11.70 3.49 -9.16
C LEU A 108 -12.53 2.30 -9.66
N ALA A 109 -12.10 1.09 -9.36
CA ALA A 109 -12.96 -0.09 -9.45
C ALA A 109 -13.79 -0.20 -8.17
N ILE A 110 -15.10 -0.35 -8.28
CA ILE A 110 -16.03 -0.30 -7.13
C ILE A 110 -16.96 -1.49 -7.15
N VAL A 111 -17.11 -2.15 -6.00
CA VAL A 111 -18.20 -3.09 -5.69
C VAL A 111 -18.89 -2.67 -4.39
N GLY A 112 -20.14 -3.09 -4.17
CA GLY A 112 -20.87 -2.78 -2.95
C GLY A 112 -22.36 -2.63 -3.19
N GLU A 113 -23.07 -2.08 -2.22
CA GLU A 113 -24.52 -1.88 -2.22
C GLU A 113 -24.84 -0.38 -2.06
N THR A 114 -25.80 0.12 -2.81
CA THR A 114 -26.31 1.49 -2.67
C THR A 114 -27.42 1.56 -1.62
N ALA A 115 -27.80 2.74 -1.18
CA ALA A 115 -28.92 2.96 -0.25
C ALA A 115 -30.25 2.33 -0.72
N ASN A 116 -30.44 2.12 -2.01
CA ASN A 116 -31.65 1.51 -2.58
C ASN A 116 -31.56 -0.03 -2.69
N GLY A 117 -30.50 -0.63 -2.16
CA GLY A 117 -30.27 -2.06 -2.22
C GLY A 117 -29.74 -2.58 -3.58
N ASN A 118 -29.40 -1.69 -4.50
CA ASN A 118 -28.79 -2.08 -5.77
C ASN A 118 -27.31 -2.39 -5.55
N ARG A 119 -26.86 -3.52 -6.07
CA ARG A 119 -25.44 -3.88 -6.05
C ARG A 119 -24.67 -3.16 -7.14
N LEU A 120 -23.41 -2.86 -6.88
CA LEU A 120 -22.47 -2.24 -7.81
C LEU A 120 -21.39 -3.22 -8.24
N GLY A 121 -20.87 -3.01 -9.45
CA GLY A 121 -19.68 -3.66 -10.00
C GLY A 121 -19.29 -2.89 -11.26
N THR A 122 -18.36 -1.91 -11.15
CA THR A 122 -18.04 -1.01 -12.27
C THR A 122 -16.75 -0.25 -12.02
N ILE A 123 -16.26 0.44 -13.04
CA ILE A 123 -15.14 1.37 -12.95
C ILE A 123 -15.62 2.81 -13.10
N TYR A 124 -15.10 3.67 -12.29
CA TYR A 124 -15.18 5.13 -12.41
C TYR A 124 -13.82 5.66 -12.85
N LYS A 125 -13.78 6.19 -14.08
CA LYS A 125 -12.58 6.77 -14.66
C LYS A 125 -12.26 8.10 -13.98
N GLY A 126 -11.01 8.25 -13.53
CA GLY A 126 -10.44 9.51 -13.08
C GLY A 126 -10.29 10.52 -14.21
N LEU A 127 -10.45 11.79 -13.89
CA LEU A 127 -10.32 12.89 -14.84
C LEU A 127 -9.29 13.91 -14.33
N ALA A 128 -8.60 14.58 -15.24
CA ALA A 128 -7.56 15.55 -14.92
C ALA A 128 -7.98 16.71 -14.00
N ASN A 129 -9.27 16.93 -13.79
CA ASN A 129 -9.81 17.91 -12.84
C ASN A 129 -10.11 17.33 -11.46
N GLY A 130 -9.67 16.10 -11.21
CA GLY A 130 -9.89 15.38 -9.96
C GLY A 130 -11.31 14.88 -9.75
N SER A 131 -12.17 14.87 -10.76
CA SER A 131 -13.50 14.25 -10.69
C SER A 131 -13.49 12.88 -11.36
N PHE A 132 -14.53 12.08 -11.08
CA PHE A 132 -14.69 10.76 -11.64
C PHE A 132 -15.92 10.70 -12.54
N THR A 133 -15.86 9.87 -13.57
CA THR A 133 -17.00 9.60 -14.45
C THR A 133 -17.24 8.10 -14.61
N ARG A 134 -18.49 7.68 -14.53
CA ARG A 134 -18.83 6.27 -14.70
C ARG A 134 -18.48 5.82 -16.11
N THR A 135 -17.78 4.71 -16.21
CA THR A 135 -17.49 4.03 -17.48
C THR A 135 -18.67 3.17 -17.93
N LYS A 136 -18.51 2.51 -19.08
CA LYS A 136 -19.45 1.47 -19.55
C LYS A 136 -19.10 0.08 -19.04
N VAL A 137 -18.03 -0.06 -18.29
CA VAL A 137 -17.61 -1.35 -17.69
C VAL A 137 -18.67 -1.80 -16.70
N VAL A 138 -19.08 -3.05 -16.83
CA VAL A 138 -20.03 -3.70 -15.92
C VAL A 138 -19.44 -5.03 -15.51
N PHE A 139 -19.04 -5.13 -14.26
CA PHE A 139 -18.74 -6.41 -13.61
C PHE A 139 -20.00 -7.01 -13.02
N THR A 140 -19.99 -8.29 -12.66
CA THR A 140 -21.09 -8.89 -11.89
C THR A 140 -21.23 -8.12 -10.57
N PRO A 141 -22.39 -7.45 -10.33
CA PRO A 141 -22.55 -6.63 -9.15
C PRO A 141 -22.62 -7.48 -7.89
N VAL A 142 -21.88 -7.10 -6.85
CA VAL A 142 -21.81 -7.82 -5.57
C VAL A 142 -21.92 -6.89 -4.37
N ARG A 143 -22.20 -7.47 -3.22
CA ARG A 143 -22.05 -6.87 -1.89
C ARG A 143 -21.34 -7.85 -0.96
N ASP A 144 -20.96 -7.42 0.24
CA ASP A 144 -20.24 -8.23 1.23
C ASP A 144 -18.99 -8.88 0.63
N GLY A 145 -18.23 -8.15 -0.16
CA GLY A 145 -17.05 -8.63 -0.85
C GLY A 145 -16.04 -7.54 -1.13
N SER A 146 -15.08 -7.87 -1.97
CA SER A 146 -13.97 -6.99 -2.35
C SER A 146 -13.76 -6.94 -3.86
N ILE A 147 -12.97 -5.97 -4.27
CA ILE A 147 -12.44 -5.81 -5.62
C ILE A 147 -10.98 -5.43 -5.53
N ASP A 148 -10.15 -5.91 -6.47
CA ASP A 148 -8.73 -5.62 -6.49
C ASP A 148 -8.19 -5.56 -7.92
N PHE A 149 -7.33 -4.56 -8.19
CA PHE A 149 -6.59 -4.45 -9.44
C PHE A 149 -5.27 -5.23 -9.36
N GLY A 150 -4.86 -5.85 -10.48
CA GLY A 150 -3.56 -6.49 -10.62
C GLY A 150 -3.32 -6.95 -12.03
N ASP A 151 -2.09 -6.94 -12.49
CA ASP A 151 -1.69 -7.39 -13.83
C ASP A 151 -1.49 -8.91 -13.83
N MET A 152 -2.56 -9.69 -14.01
CA MET A 152 -2.55 -11.15 -13.81
C MET A 152 -1.76 -11.92 -14.86
N ASP A 153 -1.56 -11.37 -16.05
CA ASP A 153 -0.88 -12.05 -17.16
C ASP A 153 0.41 -11.36 -17.61
N GLY A 154 0.83 -10.30 -16.91
CA GLY A 154 2.09 -9.61 -17.12
C GLY A 154 2.14 -8.78 -18.39
N ASP A 155 0.96 -8.39 -18.95
CA ASP A 155 0.88 -7.60 -20.18
C ASP A 155 0.89 -6.09 -19.94
N GLY A 156 0.81 -5.69 -18.65
CA GLY A 156 0.91 -4.36 -18.12
C GLY A 156 -0.42 -3.61 -18.07
N ASP A 157 -1.53 -4.25 -18.38
CA ASP A 157 -2.87 -3.71 -18.20
C ASP A 157 -3.44 -4.22 -16.86
N LEU A 158 -4.07 -3.37 -16.06
CA LEU A 158 -4.64 -3.81 -14.79
C LEU A 158 -5.91 -4.63 -15.01
N ASP A 159 -5.86 -5.88 -14.56
CA ASP A 159 -6.98 -6.80 -14.49
C ASP A 159 -7.73 -6.63 -13.16
N VAL A 160 -8.87 -7.29 -13.04
CA VAL A 160 -9.69 -7.22 -11.84
C VAL A 160 -9.98 -8.60 -11.28
N ILE A 161 -9.78 -8.79 -9.99
CA ILE A 161 -10.44 -9.84 -9.21
C ILE A 161 -11.51 -9.23 -8.33
N LEU A 162 -12.68 -9.87 -8.26
CA LEU A 162 -13.72 -9.49 -7.32
C LEU A 162 -14.39 -10.70 -6.69
N CYS A 163 -14.91 -10.51 -5.50
CA CYS A 163 -15.71 -11.52 -4.82
C CYS A 163 -16.93 -10.87 -4.14
N GLY A 164 -17.88 -11.69 -3.72
CA GLY A 164 -19.04 -11.24 -2.95
C GLY A 164 -20.33 -11.98 -3.26
N GLU A 165 -21.42 -11.48 -2.69
CA GLU A 165 -22.78 -11.98 -2.91
C GLU A 165 -23.44 -11.26 -4.07
N SER A 166 -23.59 -11.94 -5.21
CA SER A 166 -24.34 -11.49 -6.38
C SER A 166 -25.82 -11.91 -6.28
N GLU A 167 -26.65 -11.50 -7.21
CA GLU A 167 -28.05 -11.98 -7.30
C GLU A 167 -28.13 -13.50 -7.57
N SER A 168 -27.15 -14.05 -8.28
CA SER A 168 -27.10 -15.49 -8.60
C SER A 168 -26.41 -16.34 -7.55
N GLY A 169 -25.89 -15.73 -6.49
CA GLY A 169 -25.17 -16.41 -5.40
C GLY A 169 -23.79 -15.84 -5.12
N VAL A 170 -23.01 -16.58 -4.38
CA VAL A 170 -21.66 -16.18 -3.94
C VAL A 170 -20.66 -16.49 -5.04
N ILE A 171 -19.85 -15.50 -5.41
CA ILE A 171 -18.91 -15.59 -6.53
C ILE A 171 -17.50 -15.11 -6.15
N THR A 172 -16.50 -15.56 -6.91
CA THR A 172 -15.19 -14.94 -7.09
C THR A 172 -14.88 -15.01 -8.58
N GLN A 173 -14.65 -13.87 -9.19
CA GLN A 173 -14.49 -13.75 -10.64
C GLN A 173 -13.26 -12.91 -10.98
N VAL A 174 -12.61 -13.28 -12.07
CA VAL A 174 -11.47 -12.55 -12.64
C VAL A 174 -11.89 -11.97 -13.99
N TYR A 175 -11.60 -10.71 -14.20
CA TYR A 175 -11.82 -10.01 -15.45
C TYR A 175 -10.49 -9.54 -16.00
N ARG A 176 -10.11 -10.07 -17.16
CA ARG A 176 -8.92 -9.62 -17.88
C ARG A 176 -9.24 -8.33 -18.65
N ASN A 177 -8.36 -7.36 -18.57
CA ASN A 177 -8.42 -6.12 -19.33
C ASN A 177 -7.69 -6.31 -20.68
N ASP A 178 -8.41 -6.33 -21.78
CA ASP A 178 -7.83 -6.39 -23.12
C ASP A 178 -7.57 -4.97 -23.68
N ARG A 179 -7.11 -4.03 -22.81
CA ARG A 179 -6.85 -2.60 -23.05
C ARG A 179 -8.09 -1.72 -23.18
N ASN A 180 -7.91 -0.43 -22.88
CA ASN A 180 -8.94 0.59 -22.99
C ASN A 180 -10.25 0.23 -22.25
N LEU A 181 -10.14 -0.32 -21.05
CA LEU A 181 -11.24 -0.76 -20.21
C LEU A 181 -12.13 -1.84 -20.89
N ASN A 182 -11.57 -2.65 -21.76
CA ASN A 182 -12.27 -3.77 -22.37
C ASN A 182 -12.10 -5.04 -21.54
N PHE A 183 -12.86 -5.16 -20.47
CA PHE A 183 -12.79 -6.26 -19.54
C PHE A 183 -13.54 -7.50 -20.02
N VAL A 184 -12.89 -8.65 -19.97
CA VAL A 184 -13.43 -9.95 -20.34
C VAL A 184 -13.43 -10.88 -19.14
N LEU A 185 -14.60 -11.40 -18.77
CA LEU A 185 -14.72 -12.40 -17.70
C LEU A 185 -14.03 -13.70 -18.10
N ILE A 186 -13.08 -14.13 -17.27
CA ILE A 186 -12.39 -15.42 -17.42
C ILE A 186 -12.81 -16.34 -16.27
N ASP A 187 -13.39 -17.49 -16.61
CA ASP A 187 -13.81 -18.46 -15.60
C ASP A 187 -12.68 -19.41 -15.24
N PHE A 188 -12.07 -19.15 -14.09
CA PHE A 188 -11.01 -19.98 -13.51
C PHE A 188 -11.52 -20.96 -12.44
N ASN A 189 -12.85 -21.09 -12.27
CA ASN A 189 -13.47 -21.94 -11.24
C ASN A 189 -12.95 -21.67 -9.81
N LEU A 190 -12.62 -20.43 -9.50
CA LEU A 190 -12.27 -20.04 -8.13
C LEU A 190 -13.48 -20.20 -7.19
N PRO A 191 -13.28 -20.61 -5.92
CA PRO A 191 -14.39 -20.73 -5.00
C PRO A 191 -15.01 -19.36 -4.71
N GLY A 192 -16.31 -19.21 -4.97
CA GLY A 192 -17.04 -17.99 -4.60
C GLY A 192 -17.05 -17.78 -3.10
N ILE A 193 -16.82 -16.54 -2.67
CA ILE A 193 -16.81 -16.14 -1.26
C ILE A 193 -17.60 -14.85 -1.03
N ARG A 194 -18.02 -14.64 0.22
CA ARG A 194 -18.57 -13.38 0.74
C ARG A 194 -18.08 -13.15 2.17
N ARG A 195 -18.21 -11.93 2.69
CA ARG A 195 -17.73 -11.52 4.01
C ARG A 195 -16.26 -11.84 4.19
N GLY A 196 -15.49 -11.42 3.21
CA GLY A 196 -14.05 -11.60 3.13
C GLY A 196 -13.52 -10.96 1.88
N VAL A 197 -12.30 -11.26 1.52
CA VAL A 197 -11.58 -10.62 0.44
C VAL A 197 -10.96 -11.61 -0.52
N ALA A 198 -10.82 -11.20 -1.77
CA ALA A 198 -9.95 -11.80 -2.77
C ALA A 198 -8.91 -10.76 -3.18
N ARG A 199 -7.62 -11.11 -3.15
CA ARG A 199 -6.50 -10.18 -3.41
C ARG A 199 -5.45 -10.84 -4.28
N TRP A 200 -4.77 -10.00 -5.04
CA TRP A 200 -3.59 -10.38 -5.81
C TRP A 200 -2.32 -10.26 -4.97
N ASN A 201 -1.38 -11.19 -5.14
CA ASN A 201 -0.01 -11.07 -4.65
C ASN A 201 0.89 -12.10 -5.34
N ASP A 202 2.03 -11.69 -5.84
CA ASP A 202 3.04 -12.60 -6.42
C ASP A 202 3.91 -13.20 -5.30
N TYR A 203 3.32 -14.15 -4.50
CA TYR A 203 3.99 -14.71 -3.33
C TYR A 203 5.25 -15.49 -3.66
N ASN A 204 5.36 -15.99 -4.89
CA ASN A 204 6.47 -16.86 -5.30
C ASN A 204 7.50 -16.14 -6.17
N LEU A 205 7.27 -14.86 -6.47
CA LEU A 205 8.12 -13.97 -7.27
C LEU A 205 8.38 -14.50 -8.69
N ASP A 206 7.38 -15.16 -9.29
CA ASP A 206 7.48 -15.64 -10.67
C ASP A 206 7.01 -14.63 -11.73
N GLY A 207 6.53 -13.45 -11.27
CA GLY A 207 6.09 -12.32 -12.10
C GLY A 207 4.62 -12.40 -12.49
N LEU A 208 3.87 -13.37 -11.99
CA LEU A 208 2.44 -13.52 -12.21
C LEU A 208 1.70 -13.47 -10.86
N PRO A 209 0.90 -12.44 -10.58
CA PRO A 209 0.15 -12.38 -9.34
C PRO A 209 -0.72 -13.61 -9.10
N ASP A 210 -0.62 -14.15 -7.89
CA ASP A 210 -1.39 -15.27 -7.37
C ASP A 210 -2.65 -14.76 -6.68
N VAL A 211 -3.60 -15.64 -6.37
CA VAL A 211 -4.87 -15.27 -5.75
C VAL A 211 -4.98 -15.80 -4.33
N PHE A 212 -5.16 -14.89 -3.39
CA PHE A 212 -5.54 -15.19 -2.01
C PHE A 212 -7.02 -14.92 -1.80
N ILE A 213 -7.73 -15.90 -1.22
CA ILE A 213 -9.17 -15.83 -0.96
C ILE A 213 -9.42 -16.17 0.50
N THR A 214 -10.16 -15.32 1.21
CA THR A 214 -10.65 -15.61 2.57
C THR A 214 -12.10 -15.18 2.70
N GLY A 215 -12.95 -15.94 3.40
CA GLY A 215 -14.37 -15.62 3.58
C GLY A 215 -15.27 -16.84 3.70
N ILE A 216 -16.59 -16.62 3.60
CA ILE A 216 -17.62 -17.67 3.61
C ILE A 216 -17.83 -18.17 2.19
N SER A 217 -17.61 -19.46 1.97
CA SER A 217 -17.84 -20.11 0.68
C SER A 217 -19.34 -20.30 0.35
N LYS A 218 -19.62 -20.69 -0.88
CA LYS A 218 -20.95 -21.10 -1.34
C LYS A 218 -21.59 -22.17 -0.46
N ASN A 219 -20.78 -23.06 0.14
CA ASN A 219 -21.27 -24.14 1.02
C ASN A 219 -21.40 -23.69 2.47
N SER A 220 -21.23 -22.42 2.77
CA SER A 220 -21.20 -21.86 4.13
C SER A 220 -19.99 -22.27 4.95
N ASP A 221 -18.95 -22.80 4.34
CA ASP A 221 -17.67 -23.08 5.01
C ASP A 221 -16.84 -21.79 5.08
N ASN A 222 -16.16 -21.59 6.20
CA ASN A 222 -15.11 -20.57 6.31
C ASN A 222 -13.87 -21.09 5.58
N ILE A 223 -13.37 -20.36 4.62
CA ILE A 223 -12.17 -20.73 3.86
C ILE A 223 -11.14 -19.61 3.88
N THR A 224 -9.86 -20.00 3.84
CA THR A 224 -8.72 -19.17 3.49
C THR A 224 -7.83 -20.01 2.59
N GLN A 225 -7.63 -19.60 1.36
CA GLN A 225 -6.98 -20.42 0.32
C GLN A 225 -6.11 -19.55 -0.58
N LEU A 226 -5.01 -20.14 -1.00
CA LEU A 226 -4.10 -19.58 -1.98
C LEU A 226 -4.21 -20.39 -3.30
N PHE A 227 -4.22 -19.67 -4.40
CA PHE A 227 -4.26 -20.23 -5.75
C PHE A 227 -3.10 -19.65 -6.55
N GLN A 228 -2.15 -20.53 -6.92
CA GLN A 228 -1.02 -20.13 -7.73
C GLN A 228 -1.42 -19.91 -9.17
N ASN A 229 -1.05 -18.77 -9.73
CA ASN A 229 -1.17 -18.47 -11.16
C ASN A 229 -0.19 -19.30 -11.98
N LYS A 230 -0.67 -19.89 -13.07
CA LYS A 230 0.13 -20.71 -14.01
C LYS A 230 0.15 -20.11 -15.41
N GLY A 231 -0.26 -18.84 -15.56
CA GLY A 231 -0.39 -18.15 -16.84
C GLY A 231 -1.60 -18.55 -17.68
N ASN A 232 -2.13 -19.75 -17.48
CA ASN A 232 -3.30 -20.26 -18.19
C ASN A 232 -4.41 -20.77 -17.25
N GLY A 233 -4.28 -20.48 -15.97
CA GLY A 233 -5.22 -20.88 -14.92
C GLY A 233 -4.57 -20.90 -13.55
N PHE A 234 -5.38 -21.22 -12.56
CA PHE A 234 -4.94 -21.24 -11.16
C PHE A 234 -4.88 -22.65 -10.60
N SER A 235 -3.85 -22.96 -9.83
CA SER A 235 -3.72 -24.22 -9.10
C SER A 235 -3.73 -23.97 -7.60
N LYS A 236 -4.57 -24.70 -6.86
CA LYS A 236 -4.66 -24.56 -5.40
C LYS A 236 -3.33 -24.92 -4.73
N ASN A 237 -2.82 -24.01 -3.90
CA ASN A 237 -1.71 -24.27 -3.00
C ASN A 237 -2.24 -24.86 -1.67
N HIS A 238 -1.46 -25.74 -1.06
CA HIS A 238 -1.84 -26.44 0.19
C HIS A 238 -1.26 -25.78 1.45
N SER A 239 -1.16 -24.45 1.48
CA SER A 239 -0.72 -23.72 2.66
C SER A 239 -1.69 -23.90 3.85
N PRO A 240 -1.19 -23.88 5.09
CA PRO A 240 -1.93 -24.28 6.28
C PRO A 240 -2.81 -23.15 6.84
N PHE A 241 -3.52 -22.43 6.00
CA PHE A 241 -4.36 -21.34 6.45
C PHE A 241 -5.61 -21.83 7.20
N THR A 242 -5.97 -21.12 8.26
CA THR A 242 -7.25 -21.32 8.94
C THR A 242 -8.36 -20.62 8.17
N GLY A 243 -9.45 -21.33 7.90
CA GLY A 243 -10.63 -20.74 7.23
C GLY A 243 -11.34 -19.73 8.15
N LEU A 244 -11.58 -18.53 7.62
CA LEU A 244 -12.16 -17.39 8.34
C LEU A 244 -13.35 -16.81 7.59
N LYS A 245 -14.18 -16.06 8.31
CA LYS A 245 -15.23 -15.16 7.78
C LYS A 245 -15.11 -13.78 8.44
N ASN A 246 -15.82 -12.79 7.92
CA ASN A 246 -15.67 -11.39 8.34
C ASN A 246 -14.17 -11.04 8.37
N SER A 247 -13.49 -11.43 7.32
CA SER A 247 -12.04 -11.58 7.28
C SER A 247 -11.39 -10.60 6.33
N ASN A 248 -10.16 -10.26 6.64
CA ASN A 248 -9.28 -9.46 5.81
C ASN A 248 -7.86 -10.04 5.86
N LEU A 249 -6.99 -9.58 4.97
CA LEU A 249 -5.59 -9.94 4.93
C LEU A 249 -4.75 -8.76 4.41
N ALA A 250 -3.48 -8.74 4.80
CA ALA A 250 -2.50 -7.77 4.32
C ALA A 250 -1.17 -8.47 4.05
N PHE A 251 -0.50 -8.05 2.99
CA PHE A 251 0.80 -8.55 2.57
C PHE A 251 1.91 -7.57 2.92
N GLY A 252 3.08 -8.08 3.25
CA GLY A 252 4.28 -7.29 3.47
C GLY A 252 5.47 -8.16 3.85
N ASP A 253 6.66 -7.78 3.41
CA ASP A 253 7.93 -8.44 3.77
C ASP A 253 8.30 -8.09 5.22
N MET A 254 7.69 -8.83 6.19
CA MET A 254 7.81 -8.48 7.62
C MET A 254 9.16 -8.87 8.23
N ASP A 255 9.96 -9.69 7.57
CA ASP A 255 11.28 -10.10 8.06
C ASP A 255 12.44 -9.71 7.11
N ASN A 256 12.16 -8.92 6.09
CA ASN A 256 13.12 -8.35 5.13
C ASN A 256 13.91 -9.42 4.36
N ASP A 257 13.27 -10.55 4.01
CA ASP A 257 13.91 -11.62 3.24
C ASP A 257 13.61 -11.55 1.73
N GLY A 258 12.81 -10.55 1.32
CA GLY A 258 12.51 -10.22 -0.08
C GLY A 258 11.33 -10.97 -0.65
N ASP A 259 10.47 -11.55 0.18
CA ASP A 259 9.18 -12.07 -0.24
C ASP A 259 8.06 -11.66 0.75
N ASP A 260 6.86 -11.40 0.20
CA ASP A 260 5.75 -10.92 1.01
C ASP A 260 5.19 -12.04 1.90
N ASP A 261 5.09 -11.73 3.18
CA ASP A 261 4.37 -12.51 4.18
C ASP A 261 2.89 -12.10 4.21
N VAL A 262 2.05 -12.86 4.90
CA VAL A 262 0.63 -12.52 5.01
C VAL A 262 0.13 -12.58 6.44
N ILE A 263 -0.53 -11.51 6.87
CA ILE A 263 -1.36 -11.52 8.07
C ILE A 263 -2.82 -11.74 7.66
N VAL A 264 -3.51 -12.62 8.36
CA VAL A 264 -4.93 -12.91 8.12
C VAL A 264 -5.69 -12.73 9.41
N LEU A 265 -6.80 -12.02 9.35
CA LEU A 265 -7.70 -11.80 10.48
C LEU A 265 -9.15 -12.17 10.13
N GLY A 266 -9.95 -12.42 11.13
CA GLY A 266 -11.37 -12.75 10.94
C GLY A 266 -11.93 -13.66 12.04
N GLU A 267 -13.12 -14.18 11.81
CA GLU A 267 -13.82 -15.06 12.72
C GLU A 267 -13.71 -16.53 12.28
N THR A 268 -13.27 -17.38 13.19
CA THR A 268 -13.19 -18.82 12.98
C THR A 268 -14.59 -19.48 12.94
N SER A 269 -14.67 -20.74 12.52
CA SER A 269 -15.92 -21.50 12.54
C SER A 269 -16.55 -21.66 13.93
N ASN A 270 -15.74 -21.48 14.99
CA ASN A 270 -16.20 -21.53 16.38
C ASN A 270 -16.70 -20.18 16.91
N GLY A 271 -16.79 -19.16 16.05
CA GLY A 271 -17.26 -17.82 16.43
C GLY A 271 -16.23 -16.99 17.22
N ARG A 272 -14.95 -17.34 17.17
CA ARG A 272 -13.89 -16.61 17.86
C ARG A 272 -13.06 -15.77 16.88
N PRO A 273 -12.71 -14.54 17.25
CA PRO A 273 -11.78 -13.74 16.48
C PRO A 273 -10.40 -14.41 16.42
N MET A 274 -9.71 -14.19 15.33
CA MET A 274 -8.35 -14.68 15.08
C MET A 274 -7.55 -13.65 14.30
N THR A 275 -6.27 -13.53 14.62
CA THR A 275 -5.27 -12.80 13.84
C THR A 275 -4.00 -13.63 13.81
N HIS A 276 -3.61 -14.09 12.64
CA HIS A 276 -2.43 -14.94 12.45
C HIS A 276 -1.51 -14.42 11.36
N LEU A 277 -0.22 -14.50 11.64
CA LEU A 277 0.86 -14.21 10.71
C LEU A 277 1.35 -15.50 10.09
N TYR A 278 1.56 -15.50 8.79
CA TYR A 278 2.13 -16.60 8.04
C TYR A 278 3.34 -16.11 7.26
N LYS A 279 4.49 -16.73 7.54
CA LYS A 279 5.71 -16.49 6.78
C LYS A 279 5.64 -17.17 5.43
N ASN A 280 6.00 -16.44 4.41
CA ASN A 280 6.25 -16.96 3.07
C ASN A 280 7.54 -17.79 3.05
N ASN A 281 7.55 -18.83 2.27
CA ASN A 281 8.73 -19.69 2.02
C ASN A 281 8.91 -19.92 0.52
N ARG A 282 8.36 -19.06 -0.34
CA ARG A 282 8.33 -19.09 -1.81
C ARG A 282 7.63 -20.31 -2.44
N ASN A 283 7.39 -21.36 -1.68
CA ASN A 283 6.63 -22.54 -2.11
C ASN A 283 5.31 -22.73 -1.36
N GLY A 284 4.97 -21.77 -0.51
CA GLY A 284 3.80 -21.75 0.37
C GLY A 284 4.16 -21.12 1.69
N PHE A 285 3.23 -21.16 2.62
CA PHE A 285 3.31 -20.40 3.86
C PHE A 285 3.42 -21.31 5.09
N SER A 286 4.01 -20.82 6.16
CA SER A 286 4.04 -21.46 7.48
C SER A 286 3.57 -20.50 8.55
N ALA A 287 2.76 -20.99 9.51
CA ALA A 287 2.29 -20.18 10.61
C ALA A 287 3.44 -19.74 11.52
N VAL A 288 3.44 -18.47 11.90
CA VAL A 288 4.41 -17.85 12.80
C VAL A 288 3.73 -17.51 14.12
N SER A 289 4.41 -17.78 15.22
CA SER A 289 3.93 -17.39 16.54
C SER A 289 4.26 -15.91 16.80
N ALA A 290 3.27 -15.06 16.60
CA ALA A 290 3.31 -13.64 16.94
C ALA A 290 2.15 -13.29 17.87
N SER A 291 2.35 -12.31 18.75
CA SER A 291 1.37 -11.97 19.81
C SER A 291 0.52 -10.78 19.41
N PHE A 292 -0.36 -10.95 18.44
CA PHE A 292 -1.36 -9.95 18.08
C PHE A 292 -2.67 -10.12 18.88
N THR A 293 -3.43 -9.05 19.05
CA THR A 293 -4.81 -9.14 19.47
C THR A 293 -5.63 -9.79 18.37
N ALA A 294 -6.34 -10.86 18.69
CA ALA A 294 -7.24 -11.51 17.76
C ALA A 294 -8.45 -10.62 17.46
N VAL A 295 -8.74 -10.35 16.20
CA VAL A 295 -9.86 -9.50 15.76
C VAL A 295 -10.62 -10.11 14.58
N THR A 296 -11.86 -9.66 14.43
CA THR A 296 -12.74 -9.87 13.27
C THR A 296 -13.40 -8.56 12.89
N ASP A 297 -14.07 -8.49 11.74
CA ASP A 297 -14.78 -7.28 11.29
C ASP A 297 -13.87 -6.03 11.32
N GLY A 298 -12.70 -6.15 10.73
CA GLY A 298 -11.68 -5.11 10.73
C GLY A 298 -10.66 -5.29 9.62
N PHE A 299 -9.54 -4.65 9.78
CA PHE A 299 -8.45 -4.64 8.79
C PHE A 299 -7.07 -4.73 9.46
N ALA A 300 -6.09 -5.04 8.63
CA ALA A 300 -4.67 -4.91 8.94
C ALA A 300 -3.96 -4.21 7.78
N ASP A 301 -2.91 -3.45 8.08
CA ASP A 301 -2.07 -2.82 7.08
C ASP A 301 -0.62 -2.71 7.56
N TRP A 302 0.34 -2.90 6.64
CA TRP A 302 1.76 -2.87 6.92
C TRP A 302 2.39 -1.54 6.48
N GLY A 303 3.25 -0.98 7.33
CA GLY A 303 3.98 0.25 7.01
C GLY A 303 5.16 0.46 7.95
N ASP A 304 6.25 1.03 7.47
CA ASP A 304 7.43 1.41 8.26
C ASP A 304 7.15 2.75 8.96
N MET A 305 6.46 2.69 10.13
CA MET A 305 5.97 3.89 10.81
C MET A 305 7.06 4.71 11.51
N ASP A 306 8.21 4.08 11.83
CA ASP A 306 9.31 4.74 12.56
C ASP A 306 10.59 4.87 11.74
N LEU A 307 10.53 4.50 10.46
CA LEU A 307 11.59 4.64 9.46
C LEU A 307 12.87 3.84 9.83
N ASP A 308 12.69 2.69 10.50
CA ASP A 308 13.79 1.81 10.87
C ASP A 308 14.05 0.70 9.83
N GLY A 309 13.20 0.62 8.80
CA GLY A 309 13.28 -0.30 7.68
C GLY A 309 12.56 -1.63 7.90
N ASP A 310 11.88 -1.81 9.03
CA ASP A 310 11.07 -2.98 9.33
C ASP A 310 9.57 -2.61 9.23
N LEU A 311 8.74 -3.43 8.60
CA LEU A 311 7.31 -3.15 8.49
C LEU A 311 6.60 -3.35 9.83
N ASP A 312 5.87 -2.33 10.26
CA ASP A 312 5.01 -2.29 11.42
C ASP A 312 3.56 -2.59 11.05
N LEU A 313 2.74 -2.96 12.03
CA LEU A 313 1.37 -3.38 11.77
C LEU A 313 0.35 -2.42 12.37
N LEU A 314 -0.50 -1.84 11.54
CA LEU A 314 -1.77 -1.25 11.94
C LEU A 314 -2.85 -2.33 11.94
N LEU A 315 -3.58 -2.47 13.05
CA LEU A 315 -4.60 -3.51 13.24
C LEU A 315 -5.84 -2.93 13.92
N SER A 316 -7.01 -3.15 13.35
CA SER A 316 -8.29 -2.75 13.94
C SER A 316 -9.34 -3.83 13.77
N GLY A 317 -10.33 -3.86 14.67
CA GLY A 317 -11.46 -4.77 14.58
C GLY A 317 -12.06 -5.13 15.94
N MET A 318 -13.01 -6.07 15.94
CA MET A 318 -13.70 -6.60 17.13
C MET A 318 -12.90 -7.74 17.75
N SER A 319 -12.47 -7.56 19.00
CA SER A 319 -11.87 -8.63 19.81
C SER A 319 -12.89 -9.25 20.77
N ASP A 320 -12.52 -10.36 21.46
CA ASP A 320 -13.34 -10.93 22.54
C ASP A 320 -13.66 -9.93 23.68
N SER A 321 -12.86 -8.86 23.80
CA SER A 321 -13.01 -7.83 24.85
C SER A 321 -13.67 -6.54 24.35
N GLY A 322 -14.06 -6.46 23.09
CA GLY A 322 -14.61 -5.30 22.43
C GLY A 322 -13.72 -4.76 21.32
N PRO A 323 -14.08 -3.62 20.70
CA PRO A 323 -13.31 -3.00 19.63
C PRO A 323 -11.88 -2.67 20.05
N VAL A 324 -10.94 -2.81 19.12
CA VAL A 324 -9.55 -2.39 19.29
C VAL A 324 -9.04 -1.73 18.02
N SER A 325 -8.13 -0.77 18.18
CA SER A 325 -7.25 -0.27 17.12
C SER A 325 -5.86 -0.12 17.70
N LYS A 326 -4.89 -0.75 17.11
CA LYS A 326 -3.53 -0.87 17.65
C LYS A 326 -2.49 -0.73 16.57
N ILE A 327 -1.35 -0.19 16.96
CA ILE A 327 -0.15 -0.22 16.15
C ILE A 327 0.87 -1.11 16.89
N TYR A 328 1.47 -2.02 16.15
CA TYR A 328 2.51 -2.91 16.65
C TYR A 328 3.82 -2.60 15.94
N SER A 329 4.81 -2.15 16.71
CA SER A 329 6.18 -2.02 16.23
C SER A 329 6.82 -3.38 16.05
N ASN A 330 7.45 -3.61 14.91
CA ASN A 330 8.21 -4.82 14.60
C ASN A 330 9.60 -4.73 15.28
N GLU A 331 9.83 -5.60 16.24
CA GLU A 331 11.11 -5.67 16.95
C GLU A 331 11.99 -6.81 16.42
N ARG A 332 11.78 -7.22 15.17
CA ARG A 332 12.46 -8.34 14.48
C ARG A 332 12.25 -9.70 15.13
N ASN A 333 12.57 -10.76 14.40
CA ASN A 333 12.43 -12.14 14.85
C ASN A 333 11.00 -12.45 15.34
N TYR A 334 9.97 -11.97 14.61
CA TYR A 334 8.54 -12.17 14.85
C TYR A 334 8.05 -11.62 16.20
N ARG A 335 8.76 -10.65 16.77
CA ARG A 335 8.35 -9.96 17.98
C ARG A 335 7.73 -8.62 17.62
N PHE A 336 6.49 -8.46 18.03
CA PHE A 336 5.72 -7.24 17.80
C PHE A 336 5.28 -6.65 19.14
N ARG A 337 5.52 -5.36 19.32
CA ARG A 337 5.19 -4.64 20.54
C ARG A 337 4.08 -3.63 20.29
N ASP A 338 2.96 -3.77 20.97
CA ASP A 338 1.89 -2.76 20.98
C ASP A 338 2.44 -1.44 21.58
N ILE A 339 2.55 -0.40 20.74
CA ILE A 339 3.11 0.89 21.13
C ILE A 339 2.15 1.76 21.93
N LYS A 340 0.89 1.35 22.07
CA LYS A 340 -0.15 2.13 22.75
C LYS A 340 -0.42 3.48 22.09
N ALA A 341 -0.54 3.50 20.79
CA ALA A 341 -0.65 4.69 19.95
C ALA A 341 -1.84 5.62 20.29
N GLY A 342 -2.81 5.16 21.07
CA GLY A 342 -3.97 5.98 21.46
C GLY A 342 -5.02 6.17 20.38
N ILE A 343 -4.95 5.38 19.29
CA ILE A 343 -5.97 5.39 18.23
C ILE A 343 -7.30 4.89 18.78
N ILE A 344 -8.38 5.54 18.38
CA ILE A 344 -9.73 5.17 18.83
C ILE A 344 -10.07 3.72 18.44
N PRO A 345 -10.53 2.87 19.38
CA PRO A 345 -10.88 1.50 19.09
C PRO A 345 -12.12 1.40 18.20
N LEU A 346 -12.01 0.71 17.06
CA LEU A 346 -13.07 0.56 16.07
C LEU A 346 -13.28 -0.91 15.65
N TYR A 347 -14.44 -1.19 15.07
CA TYR A 347 -14.79 -2.42 14.36
C TYR A 347 -15.71 -2.10 13.18
N ASN A 348 -16.03 -3.06 12.32
CA ASN A 348 -16.58 -2.82 10.97
C ASN A 348 -15.80 -1.68 10.31
N SER A 349 -14.49 -1.80 10.39
CA SER A 349 -13.54 -0.71 10.15
C SER A 349 -12.69 -0.96 8.92
N SER A 350 -12.27 0.15 8.32
CA SER A 350 -11.23 0.24 7.31
C SER A 350 -10.20 1.27 7.74
N GLY A 351 -9.01 1.21 7.15
CA GLY A 351 -7.96 2.18 7.38
C GLY A 351 -6.71 1.83 6.61
N GLU A 352 -5.80 2.78 6.51
CA GLU A 352 -4.61 2.67 5.70
C GLU A 352 -3.51 3.60 6.22
N TRP A 353 -2.26 3.20 6.04
CA TRP A 353 -1.11 4.07 6.21
C TRP A 353 -0.96 5.03 5.03
N GLY A 354 -0.51 6.27 5.28
CA GLY A 354 -0.19 7.23 4.22
C GLY A 354 0.49 8.47 4.78
N ASP A 355 1.40 9.07 4.03
CA ASP A 355 2.11 10.31 4.38
C ASP A 355 1.30 11.51 3.87
N TYR A 356 0.24 11.94 4.62
CA TYR A 356 -0.68 12.97 4.12
C TYR A 356 -0.07 14.37 4.13
N ASP A 357 0.92 14.64 5.00
CA ASP A 357 1.54 15.96 5.11
C ASP A 357 2.92 16.04 4.47
N LEU A 358 3.34 14.94 3.82
CA LEU A 358 4.59 14.81 3.06
C LEU A 358 5.83 15.11 3.90
N ASP A 359 5.77 14.75 5.19
CA ASP A 359 6.91 14.93 6.09
C ASP A 359 7.85 13.72 6.12
N GLY A 360 7.41 12.62 5.54
CA GLY A 360 8.16 11.39 5.26
C GLY A 360 7.98 10.31 6.32
N ASP A 361 7.07 10.47 7.28
CA ASP A 361 6.61 9.38 8.11
C ASP A 361 5.15 8.99 7.75
N LEU A 362 4.72 7.81 8.20
CA LEU A 362 3.41 7.30 7.84
C LEU A 362 2.36 7.68 8.90
N ASP A 363 1.30 8.30 8.42
CA ASP A 363 0.11 8.68 9.14
C ASP A 363 -0.99 7.63 8.98
N VAL A 364 -2.11 7.79 9.68
CA VAL A 364 -3.20 6.83 9.65
C VAL A 364 -4.52 7.50 9.30
N VAL A 365 -5.21 6.99 8.28
CA VAL A 365 -6.67 7.17 8.14
C VAL A 365 -7.39 5.93 8.66
N ILE A 366 -8.47 6.13 9.44
CA ILE A 366 -9.28 5.03 9.98
C ILE A 366 -10.75 5.42 10.06
N ALA A 367 -11.64 4.50 9.69
CA ALA A 367 -13.08 4.67 9.79
C ALA A 367 -13.75 3.41 10.33
N GLY A 368 -14.90 3.53 10.99
CA GLY A 368 -15.63 2.39 11.56
C GLY A 368 -16.52 2.76 12.73
N LEU A 369 -16.98 1.75 13.46
CA LEU A 369 -17.82 1.87 14.66
C LEU A 369 -17.01 1.82 15.94
N SER A 370 -17.30 2.76 16.86
CA SER A 370 -16.78 2.71 18.23
C SER A 370 -17.55 1.73 19.10
N ALA A 371 -17.04 1.45 20.32
CA ALA A 371 -17.79 0.67 21.33
C ALA A 371 -19.14 1.27 21.68
N GLY A 372 -19.29 2.59 21.57
CA GLY A 372 -20.53 3.32 21.80
C GLY A 372 -21.50 3.32 20.61
N GLN A 373 -21.21 2.62 19.53
CA GLN A 373 -21.94 2.64 18.27
C GLN A 373 -21.86 4.00 17.55
N ASP A 374 -20.87 4.83 17.89
CA ASP A 374 -20.63 6.07 17.16
C ASP A 374 -19.90 5.77 15.85
N LEU A 375 -20.34 6.39 14.78
CA LEU A 375 -19.67 6.37 13.49
C LEU A 375 -18.47 7.31 13.54
N ILE A 376 -17.31 6.78 13.24
CA ILE A 376 -16.03 7.48 13.34
C ILE A 376 -15.33 7.46 11.97
N ALA A 377 -14.70 8.57 11.64
CA ALA A 377 -13.61 8.63 10.67
C ALA A 377 -12.58 9.65 11.18
N ARG A 378 -11.31 9.27 11.20
CA ARG A 378 -10.21 10.06 11.77
C ARG A 378 -8.97 9.97 10.91
N VAL A 379 -8.16 11.03 10.98
CA VAL A 379 -6.78 11.04 10.56
C VAL A 379 -5.92 11.26 11.79
N TYR A 380 -4.88 10.46 11.91
CA TYR A 380 -3.90 10.58 12.98
C TYR A 380 -2.55 10.89 12.37
N ASN A 381 -2.00 12.05 12.73
CA ASN A 381 -0.63 12.41 12.41
C ASN A 381 0.34 11.64 13.29
N ASN A 382 1.35 11.05 12.68
CA ASN A 382 2.45 10.41 13.36
C ASN A 382 3.49 11.45 13.77
N GLY A 383 3.60 11.71 15.04
CA GLY A 383 4.57 12.67 15.56
C GLY A 383 5.96 12.10 15.72
N VAL A 384 6.47 11.36 14.75
CA VAL A 384 7.91 11.05 14.70
C VAL A 384 8.63 12.36 14.48
N ILE A 385 9.25 12.88 15.50
CA ILE A 385 10.10 14.06 15.38
C ILE A 385 11.30 13.67 14.49
N SER A 386 11.11 13.77 13.19
CA SER A 386 12.24 13.98 12.33
C SER A 386 12.85 15.31 12.82
N ASN A 387 14.16 15.38 13.02
CA ASN A 387 14.88 16.63 13.21
C ASN A 387 14.79 17.52 11.95
N LYS A 388 13.66 17.50 11.27
CA LYS A 388 13.31 18.37 10.16
C LYS A 388 12.83 19.69 10.76
N GLY A 389 13.60 20.72 10.53
CA GLY A 389 13.24 22.10 10.87
C GLY A 389 11.89 22.49 10.23
N PRO A 390 11.37 23.69 10.55
CA PRO A 390 10.02 24.12 10.25
C PRO A 390 9.66 23.91 8.77
N ALA A 391 8.41 23.49 8.55
CA ALA A 391 7.81 23.21 7.25
C ALA A 391 8.31 24.12 6.13
N LYS A 392 8.80 23.53 5.05
CA LYS A 392 9.33 24.27 3.90
C LYS A 392 8.22 25.11 3.28
N THR A 393 8.28 26.41 3.51
CA THR A 393 7.52 27.39 2.72
C THR A 393 7.76 27.10 1.22
N LYS A 394 6.69 27.11 0.41
CA LYS A 394 6.77 26.96 -1.05
C LYS A 394 7.99 27.69 -1.61
N VAL A 395 9.01 26.94 -2.02
CA VAL A 395 10.08 27.51 -2.82
C VAL A 395 9.59 27.46 -4.27
N GLN A 396 9.23 28.63 -4.81
CA GLN A 396 9.09 28.79 -6.26
C GLN A 396 10.40 28.32 -6.90
N VAL A 397 10.29 27.26 -7.69
CA VAL A 397 11.42 26.71 -8.43
C VAL A 397 11.75 27.64 -9.60
N SER A 398 12.51 28.66 -9.32
CA SER A 398 13.22 29.44 -10.33
C SER A 398 14.65 29.62 -9.86
N ASN A 399 15.54 28.92 -10.50
CA ASN A 399 17.01 28.92 -10.39
C ASN A 399 17.63 27.76 -9.60
N TRP A 400 18.14 26.82 -10.35
CA TRP A 400 18.81 25.58 -9.95
C TRP A 400 20.24 25.74 -9.39
N GLU A 401 20.75 26.97 -9.22
CA GLU A 401 22.18 27.18 -9.00
C GLU A 401 22.61 27.45 -7.54
N THR A 402 21.71 27.57 -6.57
CA THR A 402 22.12 27.87 -5.19
C THR A 402 21.33 27.11 -4.13
N ILE A 403 21.61 25.82 -3.95
CA ILE A 403 21.34 25.15 -2.69
C ILE A 403 22.66 24.99 -1.96
N THR A 404 22.95 25.90 -1.04
CA THR A 404 24.03 25.73 -0.07
C THR A 404 23.63 24.60 0.90
N PRO A 405 24.46 23.58 1.11
CA PRO A 405 24.17 22.48 2.01
C PRO A 405 24.12 22.98 3.46
N ILE A 406 23.03 22.65 4.16
CA ILE A 406 22.98 22.76 5.62
C ILE A 406 23.94 21.69 6.18
N PRO A 407 24.86 22.02 7.08
CA PRO A 407 25.82 21.05 7.60
C PRO A 407 25.12 20.13 8.62
N SER A 408 24.56 19.02 8.18
CA SER A 408 24.28 17.88 9.04
C SER A 408 25.46 16.89 8.96
N ARG A 409 25.80 16.29 10.07
CA ARG A 409 26.84 15.26 10.21
C ARG A 409 26.49 13.93 9.54
N GLN A 410 25.89 13.95 8.37
CA GLN A 410 25.67 12.74 7.59
C GLN A 410 26.85 12.54 6.64
N GLU A 411 27.43 11.36 6.66
CA GLU A 411 28.46 10.97 5.71
C GLU A 411 27.91 11.08 4.29
N PRO A 412 28.64 11.67 3.34
CA PRO A 412 28.17 11.81 1.98
C PRO A 412 27.98 10.43 1.34
N ILE A 413 26.76 10.16 0.90
CA ILE A 413 26.38 8.91 0.25
C ILE A 413 26.53 9.11 -1.26
N TYR A 414 27.13 8.13 -1.94
CA TYR A 414 27.17 8.07 -3.39
C TYR A 414 26.00 7.25 -3.90
N TYR A 415 25.44 7.64 -5.03
CA TYR A 415 24.30 6.97 -5.67
C TYR A 415 24.35 7.11 -7.18
N TYR A 416 23.59 6.28 -7.85
CA TYR A 416 23.20 6.44 -9.25
C TYR A 416 21.74 5.99 -9.42
N VAL A 417 21.07 6.52 -10.43
CA VAL A 417 19.68 6.16 -10.76
C VAL A 417 19.68 5.42 -12.08
N TYR A 418 18.84 4.40 -12.18
CA TYR A 418 18.64 3.71 -13.45
C TYR A 418 17.16 3.35 -13.65
N SER A 419 16.79 3.13 -14.92
CA SER A 419 15.50 2.61 -15.33
C SER A 419 15.72 1.61 -16.46
N SER A 420 15.00 0.52 -16.45
CA SER A 420 14.96 -0.42 -17.56
C SER A 420 13.61 -0.31 -18.26
N SER A 421 13.61 -0.16 -19.57
CA SER A 421 12.41 -0.04 -20.37
C SER A 421 12.50 -0.85 -21.64
N TYR A 422 11.33 -1.25 -22.13
CA TYR A 422 11.15 -1.97 -23.36
C TYR A 422 10.43 -1.12 -24.38
N SER A 423 10.95 -0.99 -25.60
CA SER A 423 10.27 -0.29 -26.68
C SER A 423 10.04 -1.19 -27.88
N ASP A 424 8.79 -1.24 -28.31
CA ASP A 424 8.33 -1.93 -29.50
C ASP A 424 8.42 -1.05 -30.76
N VAL A 425 8.60 0.26 -30.60
CA VAL A 425 8.20 1.23 -31.62
C VAL A 425 9.24 2.32 -31.85
N TYR A 426 10.45 1.98 -32.19
CA TYR A 426 11.21 2.90 -32.99
C TYR A 426 11.49 2.33 -34.38
N LYS A 427 10.50 2.46 -35.28
CA LYS A 427 10.57 2.44 -36.78
C LYS A 427 11.39 1.34 -37.47
N THR A 428 11.90 0.33 -36.78
CA THR A 428 12.69 -0.77 -37.36
C THR A 428 12.09 -2.15 -37.22
N GLY A 429 10.93 -2.29 -36.58
CA GLY A 429 10.24 -3.60 -36.42
C GLY A 429 10.94 -4.60 -35.51
N THR A 430 11.99 -4.22 -34.81
CA THR A 430 12.69 -5.09 -33.85
C THR A 430 12.51 -4.61 -32.43
N LYS A 431 11.98 -5.51 -31.60
CA LYS A 431 11.88 -5.33 -30.14
C LYS A 431 13.26 -5.06 -29.54
N ALA A 432 13.42 -4.03 -28.74
CA ALA A 432 14.66 -3.72 -28.06
C ALA A 432 14.43 -3.30 -26.61
N TYR A 433 15.27 -3.81 -25.72
CA TYR A 433 15.33 -3.41 -24.31
C TYR A 433 16.41 -2.35 -24.15
N TYR A 434 16.13 -1.38 -23.25
CA TYR A 434 17.05 -0.28 -22.98
C TYR A 434 17.28 -0.14 -21.48
N LEU A 435 18.52 0.14 -21.12
CA LEU A 435 18.92 0.55 -19.77
C LEU A 435 19.27 2.02 -19.80
N PHE A 436 18.50 2.85 -19.13
CA PHE A 436 18.80 4.26 -18.87
C PHE A 436 19.52 4.36 -17.53
N ILE A 437 20.67 5.00 -17.46
CA ILE A 437 21.46 5.05 -16.24
C ILE A 437 22.18 6.39 -16.09
N SER A 438 22.15 6.95 -14.88
CA SER A 438 22.86 8.18 -14.53
C SER A 438 24.34 7.94 -14.23
N PRO A 439 25.21 8.97 -14.29
CA PRO A 439 26.53 8.92 -13.65
C PRO A 439 26.39 8.80 -12.12
N VAL A 440 27.47 8.34 -11.47
CA VAL A 440 27.56 8.33 -10.00
C VAL A 440 27.68 9.74 -9.47
N LYS A 441 26.83 10.13 -8.56
CA LYS A 441 26.78 11.45 -7.90
C LYS A 441 26.97 11.34 -6.39
N LYS A 442 27.34 12.44 -5.75
CA LYS A 442 27.51 12.56 -4.33
C LYS A 442 26.52 13.59 -3.79
N PHE A 443 25.48 13.10 -3.13
CA PHE A 443 24.49 13.93 -2.46
C PHE A 443 23.95 13.23 -1.21
N PRO A 444 23.35 13.95 -0.24
CA PRO A 444 22.52 13.33 0.77
C PRO A 444 21.34 12.60 0.09
N LYS A 445 20.89 11.50 0.70
CA LYS A 445 19.76 10.71 0.21
C LYS A 445 18.52 11.63 0.07
N ASP A 446 18.01 11.79 -1.13
CA ASP A 446 16.83 12.59 -1.41
C ASP A 446 15.92 11.75 -2.33
N TYR A 447 14.75 11.36 -1.81
CA TYR A 447 13.76 10.56 -2.54
C TYR A 447 13.20 11.24 -3.80
N ILE A 448 13.32 12.57 -3.90
CA ILE A 448 12.96 13.35 -5.10
C ILE A 448 13.85 13.01 -6.33
N LEU A 449 14.94 12.27 -6.15
CA LEU A 449 15.86 11.94 -7.25
C LEU A 449 15.25 11.00 -8.29
N GLU A 450 14.40 10.06 -7.87
CA GLU A 450 13.69 9.17 -8.79
C GLU A 450 12.73 9.96 -9.66
N GLU A 451 11.92 10.82 -9.09
CA GLU A 451 10.99 11.68 -9.82
C GLU A 451 11.70 12.64 -10.76
N LYS A 452 12.84 13.21 -10.34
CA LYS A 452 13.65 14.05 -11.20
C LYS A 452 14.23 13.29 -12.39
N PHE A 453 14.70 12.07 -12.16
CA PHE A 453 15.20 11.21 -13.22
C PHE A 453 14.08 10.81 -14.18
N GLN A 454 12.92 10.44 -13.64
CA GLN A 454 11.70 10.15 -14.37
C GLN A 454 11.26 11.33 -15.24
N SER A 455 11.13 12.52 -14.65
CA SER A 455 10.76 13.74 -15.38
C SER A 455 11.73 14.04 -16.52
N LEU A 456 13.03 13.82 -16.31
CA LEU A 456 14.03 14.00 -17.34
C LEU A 456 13.90 12.97 -18.46
N LEU A 457 13.60 11.70 -18.14
CA LEU A 457 13.36 10.67 -19.13
C LEU A 457 12.14 10.98 -19.99
N ILE A 458 11.02 11.37 -19.38
CA ILE A 458 9.79 11.78 -20.08
C ILE A 458 10.09 12.98 -21.01
N GLN A 459 10.81 13.96 -20.51
CA GLN A 459 11.14 15.17 -21.26
C GLN A 459 12.09 14.88 -22.45
N THR A 460 13.04 13.97 -22.25
CA THR A 460 14.04 13.59 -23.26
C THR A 460 13.45 12.66 -24.32
N PHE A 461 12.49 11.83 -23.96
CA PHE A 461 11.88 10.82 -24.82
C PHE A 461 10.35 10.85 -24.80
N PRO A 462 9.69 11.96 -25.17
CA PRO A 462 8.26 12.19 -24.96
C PRO A 462 7.33 11.25 -25.73
N THR A 463 7.86 10.48 -26.65
CA THR A 463 7.09 9.51 -27.45
C THR A 463 7.38 8.06 -27.04
N TRP A 464 8.09 7.86 -25.96
CA TRP A 464 8.46 6.53 -25.49
C TRP A 464 7.43 6.03 -24.47
N PRO A 465 6.66 4.99 -24.77
CA PRO A 465 5.69 4.47 -23.81
C PRO A 465 6.40 3.87 -22.59
N ARG A 466 5.91 4.20 -21.40
CA ARG A 466 6.38 3.63 -20.11
C ARG A 466 7.87 3.88 -19.79
N ILE A 467 8.47 4.97 -20.29
CA ILE A 467 9.85 5.30 -19.91
C ILE A 467 9.96 5.70 -18.43
N ASP A 468 8.85 5.99 -17.82
CA ASP A 468 8.65 6.46 -16.46
C ASP A 468 8.45 5.33 -15.43
N GLN A 469 8.33 4.09 -15.85
CA GLN A 469 8.12 2.96 -14.94
C GLN A 469 9.44 2.28 -14.54
N GLY A 470 9.58 1.98 -13.25
CA GLY A 470 10.68 1.18 -12.73
C GLY A 470 11.99 1.93 -12.54
N ASN A 471 11.94 3.21 -12.14
CA ASN A 471 13.14 3.95 -11.74
C ASN A 471 13.64 3.46 -10.38
N ILE A 472 14.93 3.13 -10.31
CA ILE A 472 15.54 2.61 -9.10
C ILE A 472 16.77 3.45 -8.73
N VAL A 473 16.79 3.94 -7.49
CA VAL A 473 17.98 4.58 -6.91
C VAL A 473 18.84 3.53 -6.22
N GLN A 474 20.03 3.32 -6.75
CA GLN A 474 21.05 2.54 -6.05
C GLN A 474 21.88 3.45 -5.17
N ASN A 475 21.74 3.32 -3.87
CA ASN A 475 22.38 4.18 -2.85
C ASN A 475 23.10 3.35 -1.79
N GLY A 476 23.58 4.02 -0.73
CA GLY A 476 24.25 3.35 0.39
C GLY A 476 25.75 3.13 0.18
N PHE A 477 26.34 3.66 -0.88
CA PHE A 477 27.79 3.53 -1.10
C PHE A 477 28.54 4.60 -0.31
N VAL A 478 29.45 4.18 0.54
CA VAL A 478 30.28 5.09 1.36
C VAL A 478 31.32 5.79 0.49
N THR A 479 31.80 5.13 -0.56
CA THR A 479 32.82 5.67 -1.47
C THR A 479 32.33 5.73 -2.92
N LYS A 480 32.81 6.72 -3.67
CA LYS A 480 32.54 6.81 -5.11
C LYS A 480 33.01 5.56 -5.85
N ALA A 481 34.12 4.97 -5.45
CA ALA A 481 34.67 3.75 -6.09
C ALA A 481 33.75 2.54 -5.96
N GLU A 482 33.06 2.37 -4.81
CA GLU A 482 32.06 1.33 -4.61
C GLU A 482 30.84 1.56 -5.50
N ALA A 483 30.32 2.79 -5.55
CA ALA A 483 29.22 3.16 -6.42
C ALA A 483 29.55 2.97 -7.90
N ASP A 484 30.74 3.41 -8.34
CA ASP A 484 31.22 3.21 -9.72
C ASP A 484 31.34 1.72 -10.07
N LYS A 485 31.83 0.87 -9.13
CA LYS A 485 31.92 -0.58 -9.31
C LYS A 485 30.54 -1.24 -9.40
N SER A 486 29.60 -0.82 -8.56
CA SER A 486 28.23 -1.31 -8.59
C SER A 486 27.54 -0.90 -9.91
N ARG A 487 27.67 0.35 -10.33
CA ARG A 487 27.15 0.84 -11.61
C ARG A 487 27.72 0.06 -12.79
N ALA A 488 29.02 -0.18 -12.83
CA ALA A 488 29.67 -0.94 -13.88
C ALA A 488 29.17 -2.40 -13.93
N ARG A 489 28.92 -3.03 -12.78
CA ARG A 489 28.33 -4.38 -12.70
C ARG A 489 26.91 -4.38 -13.27
N MET A 490 26.08 -3.43 -12.89
CA MET A 490 24.73 -3.26 -13.41
C MET A 490 24.72 -3.11 -14.94
N ILE A 491 25.54 -2.24 -15.48
CA ILE A 491 25.68 -2.06 -16.93
C ILE A 491 26.06 -3.38 -17.62
N HIS A 492 27.05 -4.08 -17.08
CA HIS A 492 27.49 -5.35 -17.64
C HIS A 492 26.37 -6.39 -17.61
N GLU A 493 25.63 -6.50 -16.51
CA GLU A 493 24.53 -7.45 -16.35
C GLU A 493 23.42 -7.20 -17.38
N TYR A 494 22.98 -5.94 -17.54
CA TYR A 494 21.94 -5.61 -18.52
C TYR A 494 22.43 -5.76 -19.97
N GLN A 495 23.69 -5.43 -20.26
CA GLN A 495 24.25 -5.65 -21.59
C GLN A 495 24.33 -7.15 -21.95
N THR A 496 24.65 -8.02 -20.99
CA THR A 496 24.63 -9.49 -21.21
C THR A 496 23.23 -10.04 -21.45
N LYS A 497 22.20 -9.37 -20.91
CA LYS A 497 20.78 -9.66 -21.19
C LYS A 497 20.28 -9.03 -22.50
N GLY A 498 21.15 -8.35 -23.27
CA GLY A 498 20.83 -7.79 -24.57
C GLY A 498 20.25 -6.37 -24.54
N PHE A 499 20.29 -5.68 -23.39
CA PHE A 499 19.83 -4.29 -23.25
C PHE A 499 20.79 -3.32 -23.92
N LYS A 500 20.25 -2.30 -24.56
CA LYS A 500 21.00 -1.14 -25.10
C LYS A 500 21.18 -0.11 -24.00
N LEU A 501 22.42 0.29 -23.77
CA LEU A 501 22.75 1.32 -22.78
C LEU A 501 22.44 2.71 -23.29
N VAL A 502 21.78 3.51 -22.47
CA VAL A 502 21.59 4.97 -22.66
C VAL A 502 22.06 5.69 -21.41
N GLU A 503 23.14 6.43 -21.48
CA GLU A 503 23.61 7.25 -20.36
C GLU A 503 22.87 8.58 -20.32
N ILE A 504 22.30 8.90 -19.17
CA ILE A 504 21.51 10.13 -18.94
C ILE A 504 22.33 11.06 -18.05
N ASN A 505 22.80 12.15 -18.63
CA ASN A 505 23.47 13.22 -17.88
C ASN A 505 22.44 14.24 -17.40
N TRP A 506 22.39 14.48 -16.10
CA TRP A 506 21.49 15.43 -15.43
C TRP A 506 22.15 16.18 -14.29
#